data_8890ec253ac1efc37c5ce310d4f2db79
#
_entry.id   8890ec253ac1efc37c5ce310d4f2db79
#
_cell.length_a   1.000
_cell.length_b   1.000
_cell.length_c   1.000
_cell.angle_alpha   90.00
_cell.angle_beta   90.00
_cell.angle_gamma   90.00
#
_symmetry.space_group_name_H-M   'P 1'
#
loop_
_entity.id
_entity.type
_entity.pdbx_description
1 polymer ?
#
loop_
_entity_poly.entity_id
_entity_poly.type
_entity_poly.pdbx_seq_one_letter_code
_entity_poly.pdbx_strand_id
1 'polypeptide(L)'
;MRFVFSIFRFARKEEKMNISIKEETLGQRIRAQRIRLGMTQEELAEITFIPKPTISNYENDRIDIKSSVIAELAKALETDPNYLILGEKAPEVANGFMNEAEGLFSKITDPKVQEMLLKQIRALV
;
A
#
# COMPACT_ATOMS: atom_id res chain seq x y z
N MET A 1 -7.91 -10.25 13.82
CA MET A 1 -8.19 -11.42 12.99
C MET A 1 -8.11 -11.18 11.49
N ARG A 2 -8.59 -10.05 10.97
CA ARG A 2 -8.42 -9.70 9.55
C ARG A 2 -6.95 -9.62 9.12
N PHE A 3 -6.08 -9.17 10.02
CA PHE A 3 -4.65 -9.02 9.77
C PHE A 3 -3.95 -10.37 9.50
N VAL A 4 -4.34 -11.42 10.24
CA VAL A 4 -3.78 -12.78 10.07
C VAL A 4 -4.25 -13.39 8.75
N PHE A 5 -5.50 -13.18 8.37
CA PHE A 5 -6.03 -13.64 7.08
C PHE A 5 -5.34 -12.97 5.90
N SER A 6 -5.05 -11.67 6.00
CA SER A 6 -4.34 -10.90 4.99
C SER A 6 -2.94 -11.46 4.74
N ILE A 7 -2.20 -11.81 5.81
CA ILE A 7 -0.86 -12.39 5.73
C ILE A 7 -0.90 -13.79 5.08
N PHE A 8 -1.84 -14.65 5.49
CA PHE A 8 -1.98 -15.99 4.91
C PHE A 8 -2.37 -15.94 3.42
N ARG A 9 -3.21 -15.00 3.03
CA ARG A 9 -3.60 -14.80 1.64
C ARG A 9 -2.46 -14.25 0.80
N PHE A 10 -1.66 -13.37 1.35
CA PHE A 10 -0.45 -12.85 0.71
C PHE A 10 0.55 -13.97 0.43
N ALA A 11 0.83 -14.82 1.43
CA ALA A 11 1.73 -15.96 1.27
C ALA A 11 1.25 -16.95 0.20
N ARG A 12 -0.06 -17.25 0.14
CA ARG A 12 -0.63 -18.09 -0.91
C ARG A 12 -0.53 -17.49 -2.30
N LYS A 13 -0.43 -16.18 -2.38
CA LYS A 13 -0.42 -15.46 -3.65
C LYS A 13 0.96 -15.33 -4.26
N GLU A 14 2.01 -15.34 -3.46
CA GLU A 14 3.38 -15.37 -3.97
C GLU A 14 3.63 -16.61 -4.84
N GLU A 15 2.97 -17.71 -4.55
CA GLU A 15 3.02 -18.95 -5.37
C GLU A 15 2.33 -18.81 -6.72
N LYS A 16 1.46 -17.79 -6.90
CA LYS A 16 0.69 -17.54 -8.13
C LYS A 16 1.16 -16.32 -8.91
N MET A 17 2.37 -15.83 -8.66
CA MET A 17 2.86 -14.53 -9.20
C MET A 17 3.13 -14.48 -10.70
N ASN A 18 2.71 -15.47 -11.47
CA ASN A 18 2.86 -15.47 -12.93
C ASN A 18 1.67 -14.88 -13.68
N ILE A 19 0.69 -14.29 -12.97
CA ILE A 19 -0.47 -13.66 -13.60
C ILE A 19 -0.13 -12.20 -13.89
N SER A 20 -0.10 -11.84 -15.18
CA SER A 20 0.02 -10.45 -15.59
C SER A 20 -1.25 -9.69 -15.19
N ILE A 21 -1.12 -8.80 -14.23
CA ILE A 21 -2.21 -7.95 -13.76
C ILE A 21 -2.07 -6.58 -14.42
N LYS A 22 -3.11 -6.14 -15.14
CA LYS A 22 -3.13 -4.81 -15.75
C LYS A 22 -3.31 -3.73 -14.70
N GLU A 23 -2.56 -2.65 -14.82
CA GLU A 23 -2.54 -1.53 -13.88
C GLU A 23 -2.56 -0.17 -14.60
N GLU A 24 -3.23 -0.08 -15.73
CA GLU A 24 -3.25 1.12 -16.56
C GLU A 24 -4.26 2.17 -16.10
N THR A 25 -5.40 1.73 -15.60
CA THR A 25 -6.46 2.62 -15.13
C THR A 25 -6.64 2.56 -13.62
N LEU A 26 -7.34 3.54 -13.07
CA LEU A 26 -7.67 3.56 -11.64
C LEU A 26 -8.41 2.27 -11.23
N GLY A 27 -9.42 1.87 -11.98
CA GLY A 27 -10.17 0.64 -11.71
C GLY A 27 -9.30 -0.61 -11.77
N GLN A 28 -8.43 -0.68 -12.76
CA GLN A 28 -7.48 -1.80 -12.89
C GLN A 28 -6.50 -1.85 -11.73
N ARG A 29 -6.03 -0.72 -11.25
CA ARG A 29 -5.14 -0.65 -10.08
C ARG A 29 -5.84 -1.06 -8.79
N ILE A 30 -7.10 -0.67 -8.62
CA ILE A 30 -7.93 -1.13 -7.49
C ILE A 30 -8.04 -2.65 -7.52
N ARG A 31 -8.41 -3.21 -8.66
CA ARG A 31 -8.51 -4.65 -8.84
C ARG A 31 -7.19 -5.36 -8.59
N ALA A 32 -6.10 -4.85 -9.16
CA ALA A 32 -4.77 -5.42 -9.01
C ALA A 32 -4.35 -5.48 -7.53
N GLN A 33 -4.56 -4.40 -6.80
CA GLN A 33 -4.21 -4.33 -5.39
C GLN A 33 -5.07 -5.26 -4.53
N ARG A 34 -6.37 -5.32 -4.83
CA ARG A 34 -7.28 -6.27 -4.19
C ARG A 34 -6.81 -7.72 -4.38
N ILE A 35 -6.45 -8.07 -5.60
CA ILE A 35 -5.94 -9.40 -5.94
C ILE A 35 -4.61 -9.68 -5.22
N ARG A 36 -3.70 -8.71 -5.14
CA ARG A 36 -2.42 -8.86 -4.41
C ARG A 36 -2.64 -9.16 -2.94
N LEU A 37 -3.67 -8.56 -2.33
CA LEU A 37 -4.03 -8.84 -0.94
C LEU A 37 -4.86 -10.12 -0.76
N GLY A 38 -5.18 -10.81 -1.85
CA GLY A 38 -5.98 -12.03 -1.80
C GLY A 38 -7.44 -11.82 -1.42
N MET A 39 -7.97 -10.61 -1.63
CA MET A 39 -9.35 -10.28 -1.33
C MET A 39 -10.29 -10.58 -2.49
N THR A 40 -11.51 -11.00 -2.16
CA THR A 40 -12.62 -11.01 -3.11
C THR A 40 -13.29 -9.63 -3.17
N GLN A 41 -14.11 -9.40 -4.19
CA GLN A 41 -14.92 -8.17 -4.26
C GLN A 41 -15.86 -8.05 -3.07
N GLU A 42 -16.43 -9.17 -2.62
CA GLU A 42 -17.29 -9.22 -1.44
C GLU A 42 -16.57 -8.76 -0.18
N GLU A 43 -15.33 -9.22 0.00
CA GLU A 43 -14.52 -8.86 1.16
C GLU A 43 -14.16 -7.37 1.15
N LEU A 44 -13.80 -6.83 0.00
CA LEU A 44 -13.55 -5.40 -0.14
C LEU A 44 -14.81 -4.59 0.13
N ALA A 45 -15.96 -5.04 -0.36
CA ALA A 45 -17.24 -4.42 -0.10
C ALA A 45 -17.58 -4.38 1.41
N GLU A 46 -17.33 -5.46 2.13
CA GLU A 46 -17.54 -5.52 3.58
C GLU A 46 -16.65 -4.53 4.34
N ILE A 47 -15.38 -4.44 3.97
CA ILE A 47 -14.42 -3.57 4.66
C ILE A 47 -14.73 -2.09 4.41
N THR A 48 -15.15 -1.75 3.21
CA THR A 48 -15.36 -0.36 2.79
C THR A 48 -16.79 0.12 2.97
N PHE A 49 -17.73 -0.77 3.26
CA PHE A 49 -19.17 -0.50 3.26
C PHE A 49 -19.69 -0.01 1.90
N ILE A 50 -19.00 -0.38 0.83
CA ILE A 50 -19.39 -0.10 -0.55
C ILE A 50 -20.06 -1.37 -1.12
N PRO A 51 -21.23 -1.28 -1.73
CA PRO A 51 -21.88 -2.47 -2.32
C PRO A 51 -20.99 -3.15 -3.37
N LYS A 52 -21.03 -4.47 -3.41
CA LYS A 52 -20.26 -5.25 -4.38
C LYS A 52 -20.49 -4.82 -5.85
N PRO A 53 -21.72 -4.55 -6.31
CA PRO A 53 -21.92 -4.06 -7.67
C PRO A 53 -21.20 -2.74 -7.94
N THR A 54 -21.09 -1.87 -6.94
CA THR A 54 -20.38 -0.61 -7.05
C THR A 54 -18.88 -0.86 -7.15
N ILE A 55 -18.34 -1.77 -6.34
CA ILE A 55 -16.92 -2.19 -6.43
C ILE A 55 -16.63 -2.71 -7.85
N SER A 56 -17.49 -3.56 -8.38
CA SER A 56 -17.35 -4.08 -9.74
C SER A 56 -17.35 -2.96 -10.79
N ASN A 57 -18.23 -1.98 -10.65
CA ASN A 57 -18.25 -0.82 -11.54
C ASN A 57 -16.98 0.02 -11.45
N TYR A 58 -16.42 0.19 -10.25
CA TYR A 58 -15.15 0.88 -10.04
C TYR A 58 -14.00 0.14 -10.72
N GLU A 59 -13.90 -1.17 -10.52
CA GLU A 59 -12.82 -1.98 -11.10
C GLU A 59 -12.87 -2.04 -12.62
N ASN A 60 -14.06 -1.87 -13.21
CA ASN A 60 -14.28 -1.87 -14.66
C ASN A 60 -14.33 -0.47 -15.27
N ASP A 61 -14.01 0.56 -14.52
CA ASP A 61 -13.97 1.96 -14.96
C ASP A 61 -15.30 2.46 -15.55
N ARG A 62 -16.42 1.95 -15.05
CA ARG A 62 -17.76 2.31 -15.54
C ARG A 62 -18.32 3.57 -14.92
N ILE A 63 -17.85 3.92 -13.72
CA ILE A 63 -18.29 5.12 -13.00
C ILE A 63 -17.10 5.82 -12.38
N ASP A 64 -17.20 7.13 -12.23
CA ASP A 64 -16.17 7.92 -11.56
C ASP A 64 -16.19 7.68 -10.06
N ILE A 65 -15.02 7.72 -9.45
CA ILE A 65 -14.85 7.52 -8.02
C ILE A 65 -14.54 8.87 -7.38
N LYS A 66 -15.32 9.24 -6.38
CA LYS A 66 -15.06 10.46 -5.61
C LYS A 66 -13.73 10.35 -4.85
N SER A 67 -13.04 11.47 -4.69
CA SER A 67 -11.75 11.51 -4.00
C SER A 67 -11.80 10.94 -2.57
N SER A 68 -12.89 11.19 -1.84
CA SER A 68 -13.10 10.63 -0.52
C SER A 68 -13.18 9.10 -0.53
N VAL A 69 -13.83 8.54 -1.56
CA VAL A 69 -13.94 7.09 -1.75
C VAL A 69 -12.60 6.49 -2.15
N ILE A 70 -11.83 7.18 -2.99
CA ILE A 70 -10.47 6.75 -3.35
C ILE A 70 -9.60 6.64 -2.11
N ALA A 71 -9.68 7.61 -1.20
CA ALA A 71 -8.96 7.57 0.07
C ALA A 71 -9.35 6.36 0.94
N GLU A 72 -10.64 6.07 1.02
CA GLU A 72 -11.16 4.89 1.74
C GLU A 72 -10.70 3.57 1.11
N LEU A 73 -10.75 3.48 -0.21
CA LEU A 73 -10.27 2.31 -0.94
C LEU A 73 -8.76 2.11 -0.77
N ALA A 74 -7.98 3.18 -0.84
CA ALA A 74 -6.54 3.11 -0.63
C ALA A 74 -6.21 2.58 0.76
N LYS A 75 -6.92 3.05 1.77
CA LYS A 75 -6.77 2.60 3.15
C LYS A 75 -7.12 1.12 3.30
N ALA A 76 -8.24 0.69 2.74
CA ALA A 76 -8.66 -0.71 2.78
C ALA A 76 -7.71 -1.63 2.01
N LEU A 77 -7.14 -1.13 0.92
CA LEU A 77 -6.20 -1.87 0.07
C LEU A 77 -4.74 -1.73 0.52
N GLU A 78 -4.50 -1.09 1.64
CA GLU A 78 -3.16 -0.90 2.21
C GLU A 78 -2.18 -0.27 1.21
N THR A 79 -2.65 0.71 0.47
CA THR A 79 -1.86 1.41 -0.55
C THR A 79 -2.01 2.93 -0.46
N ASP A 80 -1.23 3.64 -1.26
CA ASP A 80 -1.26 5.09 -1.36
C ASP A 80 -2.34 5.53 -2.37
N PRO A 81 -3.19 6.53 -2.05
CA PRO A 81 -4.11 7.11 -3.03
C PRO A 81 -3.41 7.58 -4.31
N ASN A 82 -2.19 8.08 -4.23
CA ASN A 82 -1.41 8.49 -5.39
C ASN A 82 -1.12 7.32 -6.33
N TYR A 83 -0.84 6.14 -5.79
CA TYR A 83 -0.68 4.94 -6.60
C TYR A 83 -1.97 4.61 -7.35
N LEU A 84 -3.11 4.66 -6.69
CA LEU A 84 -4.40 4.36 -7.34
C LEU A 84 -4.72 5.34 -8.46
N ILE A 85 -4.47 6.63 -8.24
CA ILE A 85 -4.81 7.69 -9.20
C ILE A 85 -3.79 7.78 -10.33
N LEU A 86 -2.50 7.80 -10.01
CA LEU A 86 -1.43 8.08 -10.95
C LEU A 86 -0.68 6.84 -11.43
N GLY A 87 -0.81 5.71 -10.73
CA GLY A 87 -0.05 4.52 -11.03
C GLY A 87 1.40 4.55 -10.57
N GLU A 88 1.78 5.61 -9.85
CA GLU A 88 3.13 5.79 -9.34
C GLU A 88 3.16 5.45 -7.86
N LYS A 89 4.07 4.55 -7.49
CA LYS A 89 4.35 4.28 -6.08
C LYS A 89 4.97 5.53 -5.45
N ALA A 90 4.63 5.78 -4.18
CA ALA A 90 5.31 6.81 -3.41
C ALA A 90 6.83 6.62 -3.55
N PRO A 91 7.61 7.71 -3.77
CA PRO A 91 9.04 7.56 -3.97
C PRO A 91 9.68 6.89 -2.76
N GLU A 92 10.44 5.83 -3.01
CA GLU A 92 11.18 5.10 -1.98
C GLU A 92 12.31 5.93 -1.34
N VAL A 93 12.48 7.17 -1.78
CA VAL A 93 13.52 8.10 -1.32
C VAL A 93 13.52 8.25 0.21
N ALA A 94 12.35 8.33 0.83
CA ALA A 94 12.26 8.46 2.28
C ALA A 94 12.69 7.17 3.00
N ASN A 95 12.31 6.01 2.48
CA ASN A 95 12.70 4.72 3.04
C ASN A 95 14.19 4.41 2.80
N GLY A 96 14.69 4.74 1.61
CA GLY A 96 16.11 4.62 1.28
C GLY A 96 16.99 5.47 2.19
N PHE A 97 16.60 6.71 2.43
CA PHE A 97 17.30 7.62 3.33
C PHE A 97 17.33 7.09 4.77
N MET A 98 16.20 6.61 5.28
CA MET A 98 16.12 6.06 6.63
C MET A 98 16.95 4.80 6.79
N ASN A 99 16.94 3.90 5.80
CA ASN A 99 17.76 2.69 5.81
C ASN A 99 19.26 3.01 5.76
N GLU A 100 19.66 3.99 4.95
CA GLU A 100 21.03 4.48 4.90
C GLU A 100 21.45 5.12 6.22
N ALA A 101 20.59 5.94 6.81
CA ALA A 101 20.84 6.58 8.10
C ALA A 101 21.01 5.55 9.22
N GLU A 102 20.18 4.50 9.25
CA GLU A 102 20.30 3.39 10.20
C GLU A 102 21.61 2.62 10.01
N GLY A 103 21.98 2.35 8.77
CA GLY A 103 23.22 1.67 8.46
C GLY A 103 24.45 2.46 8.90
N LEU A 104 24.46 3.76 8.66
CA LEU A 104 25.53 4.67 9.12
C LEU A 104 25.54 4.81 10.63
N PHE A 105 24.38 4.91 11.25
CA PHE A 105 24.21 5.00 12.69
C PHE A 105 24.77 3.78 13.42
N SER A 106 24.54 2.57 12.90
CA SER A 106 25.03 1.33 13.51
C SER A 106 26.55 1.18 13.46
N LYS A 107 27.23 1.90 12.55
CA LYS A 107 28.68 1.92 12.44
C LYS A 107 29.38 2.84 13.45
N ILE A 108 28.62 3.70 14.10
CA ILE A 108 29.16 4.65 15.09
C ILE A 108 29.18 3.97 16.46
N THR A 109 30.37 3.84 17.03
CA THR A 109 30.58 3.13 18.30
C THR A 109 30.44 4.01 19.53
N ASP A 110 30.53 5.35 19.39
CA ASP A 110 30.38 6.29 20.51
C ASP A 110 28.94 6.56 20.87
N PRO A 111 28.46 6.20 22.10
CA PRO A 111 27.09 6.41 22.51
C PRO A 111 26.62 7.88 22.50
N LYS A 112 27.53 8.81 22.77
CA LYS A 112 27.21 10.25 22.77
C LYS A 112 26.96 10.76 21.36
N VAL A 113 27.74 10.33 20.39
CA VAL A 113 27.60 10.69 18.98
C VAL A 113 26.32 10.07 18.43
N GLN A 114 26.02 8.83 18.79
CA GLN A 114 24.78 8.16 18.43
C GLN A 114 23.55 8.94 18.92
N GLU A 115 23.58 9.39 20.17
CA GLU A 115 22.48 10.17 20.75
C GLU A 115 22.29 11.51 20.06
N MET A 116 23.37 12.21 19.75
CA MET A 116 23.33 13.48 19.00
C MET A 116 22.74 13.30 17.61
N LEU A 117 23.18 12.28 16.88
CA LEU A 117 22.67 11.98 15.54
C LEU A 117 21.20 11.59 15.57
N LEU A 118 20.78 10.83 16.57
CA LEU A 118 19.39 10.43 16.75
C LEU A 118 18.48 11.65 16.97
N LYS A 119 18.93 12.62 17.75
CA LYS A 119 18.22 13.88 17.96
C LYS A 119 18.08 14.68 16.68
N GLN A 120 19.12 14.75 15.85
CA GLN A 120 19.08 15.44 14.57
C GLN A 120 18.14 14.75 13.58
N ILE A 121 18.15 13.43 13.51
CA ILE A 121 17.26 12.66 12.64
C ILE A 121 15.80 12.86 13.06
N ARG A 122 15.51 12.86 14.36
CA ARG A 122 14.16 13.11 14.89
C ARG A 122 13.66 14.52 14.58
N ALA A 123 14.56 15.50 14.53
CA ALA A 123 14.20 16.88 14.18
C ALA A 123 13.85 17.05 12.69
N LEU A 124 14.29 16.12 11.82
CA LEU A 124 14.00 16.13 10.39
C LEU A 124 12.68 15.42 10.03
N VAL A 125 12.09 14.72 10.97
CA VAL A 125 10.82 14.01 10.81
C VAL A 125 9.71 14.84 11.49
#